data_22d7f8eaeb4c36ff078fd905ab05010c
#
_entry.id   22d7f8eaeb4c36ff078fd905ab05010c
#
_cell.length_a   1.000
_cell.length_b   1.000
_cell.length_c   1.000
_cell.angle_alpha   90.00
_cell.angle_beta   90.00
_cell.angle_gamma   90.00
#
_symmetry.space_group_name_H-M   'P 1'
#
loop_
_entity.id
_entity.type
_entity.pdbx_description
1 polymer ?
#
loop_
_entity_poly.entity_id
_entity_poly.type
_entity_poly.pdbx_seq_one_letter_code
_entity_poly.pdbx_strand_id
1 'polypeptide(L)'
;QLDYNQISCIEDGAFRALRDLEVLTLNNNNITRLSVASFNHMPKLRTFRLHSNNLYCDCHLAWLSDWLRQRPRVGLYTQCMGPSHLRGHNVAEVQKREFVCSDEEEGHQSFMAPSCSVLHCPTACTCSNNIVDCRGKGLTEIPTNLPETITEIRLEQNSIKVIPPGAFSPYKKLRRIDLSNNQISEAAPDAFQGLRSLNSLVLYGNKITELPKGLFEGLFSLQLLLLNANKINCLRVDAFQDLHNLNLLSLYDNKLQTIAKGTFSPLRAIQTLHLAQNPFICDCHLKWLADYLHTNPIETSGARCTSPRRLANKRIGQIKSKKFRCSAKEQYFIPGTEDYRSKLSGDCFADLACPEKCRCEGTTVDCSNQKLNKIPDHIPQYTAELRLNNNEFSVLEATGIFKKLPQLRKINLSNNKITDIEEGAFDGASGVNELLLTSNRLENVRHKMFKGLESLKTLMLRSNRVSCVGNDSFTGLSSVRLLSLYDNQITTVAPGSFDTLHSLSTLNLLANPFNCNCHLAWLGDWLRKKRIVTGNPRCQKPYFLKEIPIQDVAIQDFTCDDGNDDNSCSPLSRCPAECTCLDTVVRCSNKGLKALPKGIPKDVTEL
;
A
#
# COMPACT_ATOMS: atom_id res chain seq x y z
N GLN A 1 21.98 -19.20 18.82
CA GLN A 1 22.23 -19.35 20.25
C GLN A 1 21.15 -18.61 21.03
N LEU A 2 20.38 -19.35 21.86
CA LEU A 2 19.30 -18.80 22.68
C LEU A 2 19.53 -19.12 24.17
N ASP A 3 20.72 -19.55 24.51
CA ASP A 3 21.11 -19.87 25.86
C ASP A 3 21.17 -18.65 26.78
N TYR A 4 21.12 -18.90 28.09
CA TYR A 4 21.17 -17.87 29.14
C TYR A 4 20.12 -16.74 28.94
N ASN A 5 18.88 -17.14 28.72
CA ASN A 5 17.72 -16.26 28.66
C ASN A 5 16.66 -16.68 29.68
N GLN A 6 15.45 -16.21 29.55
CA GLN A 6 14.33 -16.55 30.42
C GLN A 6 13.18 -17.20 29.63
N ILE A 7 13.50 -17.87 28.54
CA ILE A 7 12.52 -18.56 27.71
C ILE A 7 11.84 -19.63 28.54
N SER A 8 10.51 -19.57 28.63
CA SER A 8 9.71 -20.52 29.40
C SER A 8 9.01 -21.54 28.51
N CYS A 9 8.76 -21.22 27.27
CA CYS A 9 8.14 -22.13 26.33
C CYS A 9 8.50 -21.84 24.86
N ILE A 10 8.21 -22.79 23.98
CA ILE A 10 8.49 -22.69 22.53
C ILE A 10 7.21 -23.07 21.79
N GLU A 11 6.76 -22.16 20.90
CA GLU A 11 5.57 -22.39 20.11
C GLU A 11 5.72 -23.54 19.12
N ASP A 12 4.61 -24.22 18.83
CA ASP A 12 4.57 -25.24 17.81
C ASP A 12 4.98 -24.65 16.46
N GLY A 13 5.94 -25.29 15.82
CA GLY A 13 6.43 -24.84 14.53
C GLY A 13 7.40 -23.67 14.56
N ALA A 14 7.87 -23.22 15.74
CA ALA A 14 8.86 -22.14 15.86
C ALA A 14 10.12 -22.39 15.03
N PHE A 15 10.54 -23.64 14.88
CA PHE A 15 11.71 -24.03 14.11
C PHE A 15 11.39 -24.67 12.76
N ARG A 16 10.13 -24.63 12.33
CA ARG A 16 9.66 -25.36 11.14
C ARG A 16 10.39 -24.97 9.85
N ALA A 17 10.74 -23.71 9.69
CA ALA A 17 11.42 -23.20 8.51
C ALA A 17 12.93 -23.44 8.51
N LEU A 18 13.50 -23.93 9.63
CA LEU A 18 14.94 -24.04 9.86
C LEU A 18 15.46 -25.42 9.50
N ARG A 19 15.31 -25.85 8.28
CA ARG A 19 15.69 -27.18 7.79
C ARG A 19 17.19 -27.45 7.82
N ASP A 20 18.00 -26.41 7.74
CA ASP A 20 19.47 -26.51 7.72
C ASP A 20 20.10 -26.23 9.09
N LEU A 21 19.28 -26.14 10.15
CA LEU A 21 19.77 -25.87 11.49
C LEU A 21 20.61 -27.06 12.01
N GLU A 22 21.86 -26.78 12.37
CA GLU A 22 22.81 -27.78 12.85
C GLU A 22 23.09 -27.70 14.36
N VAL A 23 23.03 -26.47 14.90
CA VAL A 23 23.32 -26.21 16.30
C VAL A 23 22.20 -25.37 16.92
N LEU A 24 21.58 -25.89 18.00
CA LEU A 24 20.56 -25.16 18.74
C LEU A 24 20.91 -25.21 20.23
N THR A 25 21.10 -24.06 20.86
CA THR A 25 21.35 -23.93 22.28
C THR A 25 20.20 -23.26 22.99
N LEU A 26 19.54 -24.00 23.89
CA LEU A 26 18.43 -23.54 24.73
C LEU A 26 18.72 -23.75 26.22
N ASN A 27 19.96 -24.05 26.56
CA ASN A 27 20.35 -24.26 27.96
C ASN A 27 20.25 -22.97 28.78
N ASN A 28 20.09 -23.14 30.08
CA ASN A 28 20.01 -22.03 31.03
C ASN A 28 18.86 -21.07 30.71
N ASN A 29 17.68 -21.64 30.53
CA ASN A 29 16.41 -20.95 30.40
C ASN A 29 15.43 -21.45 31.46
N ASN A 30 14.16 -21.19 31.32
CA ASN A 30 13.11 -21.62 32.24
C ASN A 30 12.06 -22.50 31.55
N ILE A 31 12.48 -23.32 30.60
CA ILE A 31 11.59 -24.17 29.81
C ILE A 31 11.07 -25.31 30.67
N THR A 32 9.75 -25.46 30.73
CA THR A 32 9.09 -26.55 31.47
C THR A 32 8.58 -27.66 30.56
N ARG A 33 8.18 -27.31 29.35
CA ARG A 33 7.60 -28.22 28.36
C ARG A 33 8.03 -27.89 26.94
N LEU A 34 8.06 -28.92 26.11
CA LEU A 34 8.34 -28.82 24.67
C LEU A 34 7.35 -29.68 23.90
N SER A 35 6.85 -29.16 22.78
CA SER A 35 6.01 -29.92 21.86
C SER A 35 6.85 -30.68 20.84
N VAL A 36 6.49 -31.92 20.53
CA VAL A 36 7.12 -32.69 19.45
C VAL A 36 7.03 -31.98 18.11
N ALA A 37 5.95 -31.22 17.88
CA ALA A 37 5.75 -30.45 16.63
C ALA A 37 6.84 -29.41 16.41
N SER A 38 7.52 -28.92 17.44
CA SER A 38 8.62 -27.97 17.31
C SER A 38 9.91 -28.61 16.77
N PHE A 39 10.09 -29.93 16.89
CA PHE A 39 11.35 -30.61 16.59
C PHE A 39 11.28 -31.60 15.42
N ASN A 40 10.13 -31.82 14.81
CA ASN A 40 9.94 -32.81 13.74
C ASN A 40 10.65 -32.49 12.44
N HIS A 41 11.10 -31.25 12.23
CA HIS A 41 11.56 -30.75 10.93
C HIS A 41 13.01 -30.21 10.96
N MET A 42 13.85 -30.73 11.83
CA MET A 42 15.27 -30.35 11.91
C MET A 42 16.19 -31.56 11.61
N PRO A 43 16.26 -32.01 10.37
CA PRO A 43 16.99 -33.25 10.02
C PRO A 43 18.51 -33.13 10.15
N LYS A 44 19.06 -31.91 10.08
CA LYS A 44 20.49 -31.66 10.14
C LYS A 44 21.00 -31.31 11.56
N LEU A 45 20.12 -31.32 12.54
CA LEU A 45 20.50 -30.96 13.92
C LEU A 45 21.53 -31.93 14.48
N ARG A 46 22.73 -31.45 14.81
CA ARG A 46 23.84 -32.22 15.34
C ARG A 46 24.13 -31.91 16.80
N THR A 47 23.91 -30.68 17.21
CA THR A 47 24.14 -30.24 18.59
C THR A 47 22.88 -29.58 19.10
N PHE A 48 22.39 -30.11 20.25
CA PHE A 48 21.23 -29.56 20.92
C PHE A 48 21.53 -29.51 22.43
N ARG A 49 21.44 -28.31 23.00
CA ARG A 49 21.67 -28.13 24.45
C ARG A 49 20.38 -27.66 25.11
N LEU A 50 19.89 -28.48 26.04
CA LEU A 50 18.65 -28.20 26.76
C LEU A 50 18.83 -28.31 28.29
N HIS A 51 20.05 -28.50 28.76
CA HIS A 51 20.35 -28.63 30.20
C HIS A 51 20.05 -27.31 30.94
N SER A 52 19.90 -27.42 32.27
CA SER A 52 19.66 -26.27 33.14
C SER A 52 18.37 -25.51 32.77
N ASN A 53 17.30 -26.26 32.53
CA ASN A 53 15.94 -25.79 32.41
C ASN A 53 15.07 -26.42 33.52
N ASN A 54 13.80 -26.06 33.58
CA ASN A 54 12.84 -26.59 34.57
C ASN A 54 11.90 -27.63 33.97
N LEU A 55 12.44 -28.60 33.23
CA LEU A 55 11.64 -29.60 32.52
C LEU A 55 10.79 -30.42 33.48
N TYR A 56 9.48 -30.47 33.23
CA TYR A 56 8.53 -31.28 33.96
C TYR A 56 8.24 -32.57 33.19
N CYS A 57 8.71 -33.70 33.69
CA CYS A 57 8.67 -35.00 32.99
C CYS A 57 7.37 -35.74 33.28
N ASP A 58 6.30 -35.31 32.63
CA ASP A 58 4.98 -35.97 32.64
C ASP A 58 4.68 -36.57 31.25
N CYS A 59 3.44 -37.02 31.04
CA CYS A 59 3.02 -37.64 29.79
C CYS A 59 3.23 -36.73 28.56
N HIS A 60 3.26 -35.42 28.72
CA HIS A 60 3.48 -34.46 27.64
C HIS A 60 4.94 -34.38 27.18
N LEU A 61 5.89 -34.88 27.98
CA LEU A 61 7.31 -34.84 27.64
C LEU A 61 7.89 -36.24 27.35
N ALA A 62 7.06 -37.27 27.33
CA ALA A 62 7.49 -38.65 27.07
C ALA A 62 8.18 -38.81 25.70
N TRP A 63 7.74 -38.07 24.69
CA TRP A 63 8.34 -38.08 23.36
C TRP A 63 9.81 -37.66 23.36
N LEU A 64 10.19 -36.72 24.26
CA LEU A 64 11.56 -36.22 24.34
C LEU A 64 12.55 -37.31 24.78
N SER A 65 12.14 -38.17 25.68
CA SER A 65 12.94 -39.33 26.09
C SER A 65 13.29 -40.22 24.88
N ASP A 66 12.29 -40.60 24.10
CA ASP A 66 12.50 -41.40 22.89
C ASP A 66 13.35 -40.67 21.84
N TRP A 67 13.09 -39.40 21.67
CA TRP A 67 13.82 -38.55 20.70
C TRP A 67 15.30 -38.45 21.07
N LEU A 68 15.63 -38.28 22.36
CA LEU A 68 17.02 -38.20 22.85
C LEU A 68 17.72 -39.55 22.78
N ARG A 69 17.03 -40.67 23.04
CA ARG A 69 17.61 -42.02 22.92
C ARG A 69 18.04 -42.35 21.50
N GLN A 70 17.30 -41.89 20.52
CA GLN A 70 17.64 -42.06 19.10
C GLN A 70 18.83 -41.23 18.67
N ARG A 71 19.23 -40.25 19.49
CA ARG A 71 20.30 -39.29 19.19
C ARG A 71 21.25 -39.19 20.41
N PRO A 72 22.05 -40.23 20.72
CA PRO A 72 22.77 -40.32 21.99
C PRO A 72 23.82 -39.23 22.21
N ARG A 73 24.23 -38.51 21.16
CA ARG A 73 25.19 -37.39 21.26
C ARG A 73 24.52 -36.04 21.32
N VAL A 74 23.21 -36.02 21.18
CA VAL A 74 22.41 -34.78 21.17
C VAL A 74 21.72 -34.65 22.52
N GLY A 75 21.70 -33.44 23.07
CA GLY A 75 20.98 -33.15 24.30
C GLY A 75 21.57 -33.78 25.55
N LEU A 76 22.90 -33.89 25.63
CA LEU A 76 23.60 -34.39 26.82
C LEU A 76 23.26 -33.54 28.04
N TYR A 77 23.17 -34.22 29.21
CA TYR A 77 22.89 -33.63 30.53
C TYR A 77 21.50 -32.99 30.65
N THR A 78 20.55 -33.31 29.76
CA THR A 78 19.16 -32.86 29.86
C THR A 78 18.48 -33.61 31.00
N GLN A 79 18.10 -32.92 32.08
CA GLN A 79 17.55 -33.49 33.29
C GLN A 79 16.13 -33.05 33.56
N CYS A 80 15.33 -33.96 34.16
CA CYS A 80 14.04 -33.62 34.73
C CYS A 80 14.21 -32.79 36.01
N MET A 81 13.40 -31.74 36.16
CA MET A 81 13.34 -30.97 37.40
C MET A 81 12.05 -31.22 38.20
N GLY A 82 11.14 -31.95 37.64
CA GLY A 82 9.91 -32.43 38.26
C GLY A 82 9.30 -33.55 37.44
N PRO A 83 8.34 -34.28 37.96
CA PRO A 83 7.93 -34.34 39.37
C PRO A 83 9.06 -34.78 40.33
N SER A 84 8.85 -34.65 41.64
CA SER A 84 9.91 -34.80 42.65
C SER A 84 10.68 -36.13 42.58
N HIS A 85 10.02 -37.23 42.22
CA HIS A 85 10.64 -38.56 42.12
C HIS A 85 11.53 -38.70 40.86
N LEU A 86 11.41 -37.84 39.87
CA LEU A 86 12.23 -37.84 38.66
C LEU A 86 13.28 -36.72 38.66
N ARG A 87 13.28 -35.87 39.67
CA ARG A 87 14.18 -34.73 39.74
C ARG A 87 15.65 -35.16 39.69
N GLY A 88 16.41 -34.56 38.79
CA GLY A 88 17.83 -34.84 38.61
C GLY A 88 18.12 -36.03 37.71
N HIS A 89 17.12 -36.80 37.29
CA HIS A 89 17.30 -37.89 36.33
C HIS A 89 17.42 -37.38 34.91
N ASN A 90 18.30 -37.98 34.12
CA ASN A 90 18.42 -37.66 32.70
C ASN A 90 17.14 -38.08 31.97
N VAL A 91 16.57 -37.17 31.18
CA VAL A 91 15.34 -37.42 30.41
C VAL A 91 15.48 -38.67 29.53
N ALA A 92 16.64 -38.85 28.90
CA ALA A 92 16.91 -39.99 28.03
C ALA A 92 16.90 -41.33 28.77
N GLU A 93 17.19 -41.35 30.08
CA GLU A 93 17.26 -42.54 30.89
C GLU A 93 15.92 -42.88 31.57
N VAL A 94 14.98 -41.95 31.64
CA VAL A 94 13.67 -42.17 32.25
C VAL A 94 12.83 -43.04 31.31
N GLN A 95 12.27 -44.13 31.87
CA GLN A 95 11.43 -45.03 31.08
C GLN A 95 10.09 -44.40 30.75
N LYS A 96 9.55 -44.71 29.59
CA LYS A 96 8.30 -44.16 29.09
C LYS A 96 7.12 -44.29 30.05
N ARG A 97 7.07 -45.40 30.81
CA ARG A 97 6.03 -45.66 31.82
C ARG A 97 6.06 -44.72 33.02
N GLU A 98 7.19 -44.04 33.24
CA GLU A 98 7.37 -43.11 34.36
C GLU A 98 6.89 -41.68 34.02
N PHE A 99 6.62 -41.40 32.75
CA PHE A 99 6.03 -40.14 32.30
C PHE A 99 4.50 -40.21 32.44
N VAL A 100 4.00 -39.95 33.64
CA VAL A 100 2.58 -40.09 33.97
C VAL A 100 1.95 -38.73 34.20
N CYS A 101 0.77 -38.53 33.62
CA CYS A 101 -0.11 -37.41 33.95
C CYS A 101 -1.19 -37.93 34.91
N SER A 102 -1.34 -37.30 36.09
CA SER A 102 -2.36 -37.69 37.09
C SER A 102 -3.65 -36.93 36.87
N ASP A 103 -4.78 -37.62 37.00
CA ASP A 103 -6.12 -37.04 36.86
C ASP A 103 -6.46 -36.02 37.96
N GLU A 104 -5.67 -35.99 39.05
CA GLU A 104 -5.87 -35.05 40.16
C GLU A 104 -5.30 -33.67 39.90
N GLU A 105 -4.52 -33.49 38.84
CA GLU A 105 -3.91 -32.18 38.49
C GLU A 105 -4.77 -31.30 37.64
N GLU A 106 -6.01 -31.70 37.26
CA GLU A 106 -6.96 -30.86 36.55
C GLU A 106 -7.31 -29.56 37.29
N GLY A 107 -7.02 -29.48 38.60
CA GLY A 107 -7.22 -28.29 39.40
C GLY A 107 -6.08 -27.27 39.38
N HIS A 108 -4.90 -27.64 38.87
CA HIS A 108 -3.76 -26.72 38.73
C HIS A 108 -3.50 -26.37 37.28
N GLN A 109 -4.40 -25.57 36.73
CA GLN A 109 -4.37 -25.10 35.31
C GLN A 109 -3.06 -24.41 34.92
N SER A 110 -2.26 -23.96 35.90
CA SER A 110 -1.02 -23.23 35.61
C SER A 110 0.12 -24.09 35.05
N PHE A 111 0.05 -25.42 35.21
CA PHE A 111 1.07 -26.35 34.73
C PHE A 111 0.69 -27.11 33.47
N MET A 112 -0.54 -26.96 33.00
CA MET A 112 -1.14 -27.85 32.00
C MET A 112 -1.30 -27.25 30.61
N ALA A 113 -0.78 -26.05 30.34
CA ALA A 113 -0.84 -25.46 28.98
C ALA A 113 0.17 -26.17 28.07
N PRO A 114 -0.26 -27.00 27.08
CA PRO A 114 0.65 -27.78 26.24
C PRO A 114 1.33 -26.94 25.15
N SER A 115 1.10 -25.67 25.11
CA SER A 115 1.69 -24.77 24.12
C SER A 115 2.08 -23.43 24.75
N CYS A 116 3.01 -22.74 24.15
CA CYS A 116 3.34 -21.34 24.44
C CYS A 116 2.18 -20.38 24.22
N SER A 117 1.14 -20.85 23.68
CA SER A 117 -0.14 -20.21 23.79
C SER A 117 -0.64 -20.26 25.23
N VAL A 118 0.17 -19.78 26.08
CA VAL A 118 -0.22 -19.14 27.30
C VAL A 118 -0.84 -17.80 26.91
N LEU A 119 -1.47 -17.84 25.82
CA LEU A 119 -2.36 -16.84 25.31
C LEU A 119 -3.65 -17.10 26.02
N HIS A 120 -3.66 -16.51 27.17
CA HIS A 120 -4.69 -16.72 28.14
C HIS A 120 -5.88 -15.88 27.76
N CYS A 121 -6.98 -16.52 27.89
CA CYS A 121 -8.16 -15.78 28.19
C CYS A 121 -7.85 -14.87 29.38
N PRO A 122 -7.96 -13.53 29.24
CA PRO A 122 -7.79 -12.64 30.37
C PRO A 122 -8.69 -13.06 31.53
N THR A 123 -8.21 -12.90 32.77
CA THR A 123 -8.94 -13.35 33.97
C THR A 123 -10.34 -12.76 34.06
N ALA A 124 -10.53 -11.54 33.57
CA ALA A 124 -11.83 -10.86 33.57
C ALA A 124 -12.78 -11.33 32.46
N CYS A 125 -12.28 -12.10 31.48
CA CYS A 125 -13.03 -12.47 30.28
C CYS A 125 -13.35 -13.96 30.27
N THR A 126 -14.29 -14.36 29.40
CA THR A 126 -14.57 -15.75 29.07
C THR A 126 -14.17 -16.01 27.64
N CYS A 127 -13.54 -17.14 27.38
CA CYS A 127 -13.10 -17.51 26.04
C CYS A 127 -13.64 -18.89 25.68
N SER A 128 -14.37 -18.96 24.57
CA SER A 128 -14.90 -20.23 24.05
C SER A 128 -15.12 -20.10 22.54
N ASN A 129 -14.86 -21.18 21.81
CA ASN A 129 -15.10 -21.26 20.36
C ASN A 129 -14.48 -20.10 19.56
N ASN A 130 -13.25 -19.70 19.92
CA ASN A 130 -12.51 -18.58 19.31
C ASN A 130 -13.17 -17.22 19.53
N ILE A 131 -14.05 -17.08 20.52
CA ILE A 131 -14.67 -15.82 20.92
C ILE A 131 -14.14 -15.41 22.28
N VAL A 132 -13.61 -14.20 22.38
CA VAL A 132 -13.18 -13.57 23.63
C VAL A 132 -14.29 -12.60 24.06
N ASP A 133 -14.92 -12.91 25.17
CA ASP A 133 -16.03 -12.12 25.72
C ASP A 133 -15.58 -11.39 26.99
N CYS A 134 -15.42 -10.08 26.88
CA CYS A 134 -14.97 -9.22 27.97
C CYS A 134 -16.01 -8.13 28.32
N ARG A 135 -17.28 -8.36 28.00
CA ARG A 135 -18.36 -7.36 28.18
C ARG A 135 -18.56 -6.99 29.65
N GLY A 136 -18.63 -5.67 29.91
CA GLY A 136 -19.02 -5.16 31.20
C GLY A 136 -18.11 -5.55 32.36
N LYS A 137 -16.82 -5.67 32.11
CA LYS A 137 -15.85 -6.12 33.12
C LYS A 137 -15.01 -4.98 33.72
N GLY A 138 -15.35 -3.73 33.42
CA GLY A 138 -14.63 -2.57 33.93
C GLY A 138 -13.22 -2.41 33.37
N LEU A 139 -12.94 -2.99 32.21
CA LEU A 139 -11.62 -2.90 31.58
C LEU A 139 -11.32 -1.46 31.17
N THR A 140 -10.08 -1.04 31.41
CA THR A 140 -9.59 0.28 31.03
C THR A 140 -8.68 0.23 29.80
N GLU A 141 -8.21 -0.97 29.45
CA GLU A 141 -7.31 -1.22 28.34
C GLU A 141 -7.77 -2.42 27.54
N ILE A 142 -7.41 -2.44 26.26
CA ILE A 142 -7.65 -3.59 25.39
C ILE A 142 -6.71 -4.72 25.81
N PRO A 143 -7.22 -5.94 26.05
CA PRO A 143 -6.38 -7.07 26.41
C PRO A 143 -5.36 -7.39 25.31
N THR A 144 -4.17 -7.78 25.73
CA THR A 144 -3.09 -8.18 24.83
C THR A 144 -2.80 -9.68 24.98
N ASN A 145 -1.99 -10.22 24.07
CA ASN A 145 -1.58 -11.63 24.10
C ASN A 145 -2.75 -12.61 24.09
N LEU A 146 -3.76 -12.30 23.28
CA LEU A 146 -4.89 -13.19 23.05
C LEU A 146 -4.51 -14.28 22.05
N PRO A 147 -5.26 -15.40 21.99
CA PRO A 147 -5.02 -16.42 20.98
C PRO A 147 -5.15 -15.86 19.57
N GLU A 148 -4.19 -16.15 18.68
CA GLU A 148 -4.21 -15.69 17.30
C GLU A 148 -5.34 -16.31 16.47
N THR A 149 -5.99 -17.33 17.01
CA THR A 149 -7.11 -18.04 16.39
C THR A 149 -8.46 -17.37 16.60
N ILE A 150 -8.53 -16.32 17.42
CA ILE A 150 -9.82 -15.68 17.75
C ILE A 150 -10.48 -15.09 16.51
N THR A 151 -11.79 -15.25 16.42
CA THR A 151 -12.63 -14.76 15.33
C THR A 151 -13.52 -13.61 15.76
N GLU A 152 -13.79 -13.48 17.06
CA GLU A 152 -14.62 -12.40 17.60
C GLU A 152 -14.07 -11.95 18.95
N ILE A 153 -14.07 -10.64 19.16
CA ILE A 153 -13.73 -10.05 20.45
C ILE A 153 -14.84 -9.08 20.87
N ARG A 154 -15.35 -9.26 22.09
CA ARG A 154 -16.42 -8.45 22.66
C ARG A 154 -15.89 -7.64 23.84
N LEU A 155 -15.76 -6.35 23.63
CA LEU A 155 -15.21 -5.41 24.61
C LEU A 155 -16.21 -4.30 24.96
N GLU A 156 -17.47 -4.46 24.60
CA GLU A 156 -18.49 -3.46 24.86
C GLU A 156 -18.75 -3.27 26.35
N GLN A 157 -19.21 -2.07 26.72
CA GLN A 157 -19.55 -1.68 28.09
C GLN A 157 -18.38 -1.76 29.09
N ASN A 158 -17.22 -1.30 28.64
CA ASN A 158 -16.04 -1.14 29.50
C ASN A 158 -15.68 0.36 29.61
N SER A 159 -14.51 0.67 30.09
CA SER A 159 -14.01 2.02 30.26
C SER A 159 -12.74 2.29 29.47
N ILE A 160 -12.62 1.66 28.29
CA ILE A 160 -11.47 1.80 27.41
C ILE A 160 -11.45 3.21 26.82
N LYS A 161 -10.30 3.89 26.89
CA LYS A 161 -10.14 5.27 26.42
C LYS A 161 -9.36 5.39 25.11
N VAL A 162 -8.47 4.44 24.85
CA VAL A 162 -7.54 4.48 23.72
C VAL A 162 -7.46 3.12 23.03
N ILE A 163 -7.46 3.11 21.71
CA ILE A 163 -7.10 1.93 20.93
C ILE A 163 -5.62 2.09 20.54
N PRO A 164 -4.71 1.31 21.18
CA PRO A 164 -3.29 1.51 20.98
C PRO A 164 -2.79 1.01 19.61
N PRO A 165 -1.56 1.39 19.21
CA PRO A 165 -0.98 0.91 17.95
C PRO A 165 -0.98 -0.61 17.85
N GLY A 166 -1.44 -1.13 16.71
CA GLY A 166 -1.45 -2.56 16.44
C GLY A 166 -2.33 -3.39 17.36
N ALA A 167 -3.30 -2.78 18.06
CA ALA A 167 -4.10 -3.45 19.08
C ALA A 167 -4.72 -4.77 18.65
N PHE A 168 -5.20 -4.84 17.41
CA PHE A 168 -5.85 -6.03 16.86
C PHE A 168 -5.08 -6.68 15.72
N SER A 169 -3.98 -6.08 15.29
CA SER A 169 -3.19 -6.55 14.14
C SER A 169 -2.69 -7.99 14.24
N PRO A 170 -2.34 -8.52 15.43
CA PRO A 170 -1.91 -9.92 15.54
C PRO A 170 -3.02 -10.93 15.23
N TYR A 171 -4.28 -10.55 15.35
CA TYR A 171 -5.41 -11.48 15.28
C TYR A 171 -6.03 -11.49 13.89
N LYS A 172 -5.32 -12.07 12.93
CA LYS A 172 -5.64 -12.04 11.49
C LYS A 172 -6.95 -12.74 11.11
N LYS A 173 -7.49 -13.56 12.01
CA LYS A 173 -8.74 -14.31 11.79
C LYS A 173 -9.98 -13.60 12.33
N LEU A 174 -9.82 -12.41 12.92
CA LEU A 174 -10.95 -11.65 13.45
C LEU A 174 -11.97 -11.35 12.34
N ARG A 175 -13.24 -11.63 12.66
CA ARG A 175 -14.40 -11.30 11.83
C ARG A 175 -15.27 -10.23 12.46
N ARG A 176 -15.27 -10.12 13.78
CA ARG A 176 -16.06 -9.14 14.50
C ARG A 176 -15.30 -8.56 15.68
N ILE A 177 -15.30 -7.23 15.77
CA ILE A 177 -14.78 -6.47 16.91
C ILE A 177 -15.89 -5.57 17.41
N ASP A 178 -16.26 -5.71 18.69
CA ASP A 178 -17.24 -4.85 19.35
C ASP A 178 -16.57 -4.05 20.46
N LEU A 179 -16.49 -2.74 20.27
CA LEU A 179 -15.93 -1.76 21.21
C LEU A 179 -16.96 -0.73 21.62
N SER A 180 -18.26 -1.02 21.42
CA SER A 180 -19.32 -0.07 21.72
C SER A 180 -19.41 0.25 23.22
N ASN A 181 -19.92 1.44 23.52
CA ASN A 181 -20.17 1.90 24.90
C ASN A 181 -18.94 1.83 25.78
N ASN A 182 -17.85 2.34 25.28
CA ASN A 182 -16.63 2.64 26.04
C ASN A 182 -16.45 4.16 26.15
N GLN A 183 -15.24 4.61 26.38
CA GLN A 183 -14.89 6.03 26.46
C GLN A 183 -13.77 6.37 25.46
N ILE A 184 -13.74 5.65 24.32
CA ILE A 184 -12.67 5.78 23.36
C ILE A 184 -12.71 7.15 22.70
N SER A 185 -11.61 7.89 22.86
CA SER A 185 -11.40 9.19 22.22
C SER A 185 -10.29 9.17 21.19
N GLU A 186 -9.36 8.22 21.29
CA GLU A 186 -8.20 8.08 20.41
C GLU A 186 -8.06 6.67 19.90
N ALA A 187 -7.78 6.55 18.60
CA ALA A 187 -7.48 5.28 17.95
C ALA A 187 -6.20 5.44 17.11
N ALA A 188 -5.25 4.52 17.27
CA ALA A 188 -4.04 4.51 16.45
C ALA A 188 -4.37 4.15 15.00
N PRO A 189 -3.72 4.78 14.01
CA PRO A 189 -4.03 4.55 12.59
C PRO A 189 -3.88 3.09 12.15
N ASP A 190 -2.98 2.33 12.78
CA ASP A 190 -2.67 0.94 12.45
C ASP A 190 -3.40 -0.08 13.35
N ALA A 191 -4.34 0.37 14.18
CA ALA A 191 -5.03 -0.49 15.17
C ALA A 191 -5.68 -1.73 14.54
N PHE A 192 -6.22 -1.62 13.33
CA PHE A 192 -6.91 -2.68 12.60
C PHE A 192 -6.13 -3.18 11.39
N GLN A 193 -4.86 -2.88 11.30
CA GLN A 193 -4.05 -3.19 10.13
C GLN A 193 -3.97 -4.70 9.88
N GLY A 194 -4.20 -5.09 8.62
CA GLY A 194 -4.05 -6.47 8.18
C GLY A 194 -5.24 -7.38 8.49
N LEU A 195 -6.36 -6.84 8.99
CA LEU A 195 -7.55 -7.63 9.32
C LEU A 195 -8.43 -7.85 8.09
N ARG A 196 -7.94 -8.64 7.15
CA ARG A 196 -8.60 -8.88 5.85
C ARG A 196 -9.89 -9.67 5.95
N SER A 197 -10.12 -10.38 7.06
CA SER A 197 -11.33 -11.16 7.28
C SER A 197 -12.39 -10.44 8.12
N LEU A 198 -12.11 -9.22 8.57
CA LEU A 198 -13.02 -8.47 9.43
C LEU A 198 -14.29 -8.10 8.67
N ASN A 199 -15.44 -8.57 9.19
CA ASN A 199 -16.76 -8.32 8.61
C ASN A 199 -17.53 -7.23 9.34
N SER A 200 -17.36 -7.13 10.66
CA SER A 200 -18.10 -6.19 11.51
C SER A 200 -17.17 -5.45 12.45
N LEU A 201 -17.28 -4.13 12.46
CA LEU A 201 -16.56 -3.28 13.39
C LEU A 201 -17.56 -2.35 14.05
N VAL A 202 -17.71 -2.49 15.36
CA VAL A 202 -18.73 -1.78 16.15
C VAL A 202 -18.03 -0.83 17.11
N LEU A 203 -18.21 0.49 16.91
CA LEU A 203 -17.54 1.55 17.65
C LEU A 203 -18.52 2.60 18.20
N TYR A 204 -19.82 2.31 18.19
CA TYR A 204 -20.81 3.30 18.64
C TYR A 204 -20.72 3.54 20.15
N GLY A 205 -21.23 4.70 20.58
CA GLY A 205 -21.30 5.03 22.01
C GLY A 205 -19.95 5.35 22.64
N ASN A 206 -19.03 5.92 21.89
CA ASN A 206 -17.72 6.36 22.36
C ASN A 206 -17.58 7.88 22.30
N LYS A 207 -16.36 8.38 22.39
CA LYS A 207 -16.05 9.81 22.38
C LYS A 207 -15.11 10.19 21.24
N ILE A 208 -15.15 9.46 20.14
CA ILE A 208 -14.29 9.69 18.98
C ILE A 208 -14.67 11.00 18.33
N THR A 209 -13.69 11.90 18.16
CA THR A 209 -13.88 13.19 17.50
C THR A 209 -13.38 13.18 16.07
N GLU A 210 -12.37 12.39 15.79
CA GLU A 210 -11.69 12.33 14.50
C GLU A 210 -11.27 10.89 14.20
N LEU A 211 -11.42 10.49 12.93
CA LEU A 211 -10.92 9.21 12.43
C LEU A 211 -9.54 9.45 11.82
N PRO A 212 -8.46 8.89 12.40
CA PRO A 212 -7.13 9.10 11.85
C PRO A 212 -6.98 8.51 10.45
N LYS A 213 -6.06 9.07 9.69
CA LYS A 213 -5.79 8.62 8.34
C LYS A 213 -5.39 7.14 8.34
N GLY A 214 -6.02 6.35 7.45
CA GLY A 214 -5.69 4.94 7.28
C GLY A 214 -6.29 4.01 8.31
N LEU A 215 -7.16 4.49 9.21
CA LEU A 215 -7.74 3.66 10.28
C LEU A 215 -8.43 2.41 9.73
N PHE A 216 -9.16 2.53 8.63
CA PHE A 216 -9.90 1.42 8.01
C PHE A 216 -9.22 0.89 6.74
N GLU A 217 -7.96 1.26 6.53
CA GLU A 217 -7.20 0.82 5.35
C GLU A 217 -7.04 -0.69 5.33
N GLY A 218 -7.31 -1.29 4.16
CA GLY A 218 -7.16 -2.72 3.96
C GLY A 218 -8.29 -3.59 4.49
N LEU A 219 -9.36 -3.01 5.05
CA LEU A 219 -10.50 -3.77 5.57
C LEU A 219 -11.48 -4.14 4.43
N PHE A 220 -10.98 -4.87 3.43
CA PHE A 220 -11.70 -5.19 2.20
C PHE A 220 -12.95 -6.04 2.41
N SER A 221 -13.02 -6.81 3.50
CA SER A 221 -14.15 -7.70 3.80
C SER A 221 -15.19 -7.07 4.71
N LEU A 222 -14.97 -5.81 5.14
CA LEU A 222 -15.86 -5.16 6.10
C LEU A 222 -17.24 -4.93 5.47
N GLN A 223 -18.30 -5.41 6.17
CA GLN A 223 -19.69 -5.29 5.75
C GLN A 223 -20.51 -4.38 6.65
N LEU A 224 -20.14 -4.26 7.91
CA LEU A 224 -20.83 -3.46 8.91
C LEU A 224 -19.83 -2.56 9.63
N LEU A 225 -20.11 -1.26 9.63
CA LEU A 225 -19.33 -0.26 10.39
C LEU A 225 -20.28 0.67 11.14
N LEU A 226 -20.26 0.58 12.47
CA LEU A 226 -21.11 1.38 13.32
C LEU A 226 -20.27 2.41 14.08
N LEU A 227 -20.42 3.67 13.70
CA LEU A 227 -19.73 4.83 14.30
C LEU A 227 -20.71 5.81 14.93
N ASN A 228 -21.96 5.40 15.11
CA ASN A 228 -22.99 6.26 15.67
C ASN A 228 -22.73 6.59 17.15
N ALA A 229 -23.35 7.67 17.64
CA ALA A 229 -23.23 8.13 19.02
C ALA A 229 -21.77 8.35 19.45
N ASN A 230 -21.03 9.03 18.62
CA ASN A 230 -19.69 9.56 18.90
C ASN A 230 -19.73 11.09 18.84
N LYS A 231 -18.58 11.71 18.70
CA LYS A 231 -18.44 13.17 18.56
C LYS A 231 -17.68 13.53 17.28
N ILE A 232 -17.81 12.68 16.26
CA ILE A 232 -17.09 12.88 14.99
C ILE A 232 -17.59 14.17 14.36
N ASN A 233 -16.67 15.13 14.17
CA ASN A 233 -16.97 16.41 13.55
C ASN A 233 -16.37 16.56 12.16
N CYS A 234 -15.60 15.58 11.72
CA CYS A 234 -14.84 15.64 10.48
C CYS A 234 -14.60 14.24 9.94
N LEU A 235 -14.87 14.07 8.65
CA LEU A 235 -14.52 12.86 7.91
C LEU A 235 -13.53 13.22 6.81
N ARG A 236 -12.40 12.52 6.79
CA ARG A 236 -11.48 12.59 5.64
C ARG A 236 -12.17 12.01 4.42
N VAL A 237 -11.90 12.59 3.25
CA VAL A 237 -12.48 12.09 1.99
C VAL A 237 -12.09 10.63 1.71
N ASP A 238 -10.91 10.21 2.18
CA ASP A 238 -10.38 8.85 2.01
C ASP A 238 -10.69 7.91 3.18
N ALA A 239 -11.53 8.33 4.13
CA ALA A 239 -11.81 7.55 5.34
C ALA A 239 -12.31 6.13 5.06
N PHE A 240 -13.08 5.94 3.97
CA PHE A 240 -13.70 4.67 3.63
C PHE A 240 -13.19 4.09 2.30
N GLN A 241 -11.99 4.45 1.91
CA GLN A 241 -11.44 4.20 0.56
C GLN A 241 -11.45 2.72 0.15
N ASP A 242 -11.15 1.81 1.08
CA ASP A 242 -11.02 0.37 0.79
C ASP A 242 -12.28 -0.43 1.11
N LEU A 243 -13.35 0.23 1.56
CA LEU A 243 -14.54 -0.44 2.06
C LEU A 243 -15.55 -0.77 0.96
N HIS A 244 -15.10 -1.45 -0.09
CA HIS A 244 -15.91 -1.75 -1.27
C HIS A 244 -17.06 -2.74 -1.01
N ASN A 245 -16.99 -3.52 0.07
CA ASN A 245 -17.97 -4.51 0.45
C ASN A 245 -18.88 -4.07 1.60
N LEU A 246 -18.75 -2.82 2.04
CA LEU A 246 -19.54 -2.31 3.16
C LEU A 246 -21.02 -2.21 2.79
N ASN A 247 -21.88 -2.88 3.56
CA ASN A 247 -23.33 -2.89 3.36
C ASN A 247 -24.04 -1.85 4.21
N LEU A 248 -23.60 -1.65 5.44
CA LEU A 248 -24.20 -0.71 6.37
C LEU A 248 -23.12 0.17 7.01
N LEU A 249 -23.32 1.47 6.91
CA LEU A 249 -22.50 2.49 7.59
C LEU A 249 -23.44 3.37 8.44
N SER A 250 -23.18 3.45 9.73
CA SER A 250 -23.89 4.36 10.62
C SER A 250 -22.98 5.45 11.15
N LEU A 251 -23.33 6.70 10.84
CA LEU A 251 -22.73 7.91 11.37
C LEU A 251 -23.77 8.72 12.15
N TYR A 252 -24.87 8.06 12.53
CA TYR A 252 -25.97 8.65 13.28
C TYR A 252 -25.50 9.26 14.60
N ASP A 253 -26.01 10.43 14.96
CA ASP A 253 -25.70 11.10 16.23
C ASP A 253 -24.19 11.37 16.40
N ASN A 254 -23.66 12.19 15.55
CA ASN A 254 -22.31 12.74 15.63
C ASN A 254 -22.36 14.27 15.56
N LYS A 255 -21.27 14.90 15.19
CA LYS A 255 -21.13 16.36 15.09
C LYS A 255 -20.77 16.82 13.68
N LEU A 256 -21.17 16.05 12.67
CA LEU A 256 -20.85 16.37 11.27
C LEU A 256 -21.65 17.58 10.80
N GLN A 257 -20.95 18.60 10.32
CA GLN A 257 -21.55 19.78 9.70
C GLN A 257 -21.52 19.69 8.18
N THR A 258 -20.55 18.98 7.63
CA THR A 258 -20.41 18.73 6.21
C THR A 258 -19.71 17.39 5.98
N ILE A 259 -19.80 16.89 4.75
CA ILE A 259 -19.11 15.69 4.29
C ILE A 259 -18.53 16.02 2.91
N ALA A 260 -17.26 15.74 2.71
CA ALA A 260 -16.57 16.01 1.44
C ALA A 260 -17.17 15.19 0.30
N LYS A 261 -17.28 15.80 -0.87
CA LYS A 261 -17.74 15.12 -2.08
C LYS A 261 -16.85 13.90 -2.36
N GLY A 262 -17.48 12.76 -2.66
CA GLY A 262 -16.76 11.53 -2.98
C GLY A 262 -16.39 10.68 -1.79
N THR A 263 -16.70 11.10 -0.56
CA THR A 263 -16.43 10.30 0.66
C THR A 263 -17.10 8.92 0.58
N PHE A 264 -18.28 8.84 0.00
CA PHE A 264 -19.03 7.57 -0.13
C PHE A 264 -18.85 6.88 -1.49
N SER A 265 -18.07 7.46 -2.41
CA SER A 265 -17.83 6.85 -3.73
C SER A 265 -17.24 5.45 -3.69
N PRO A 266 -16.31 5.13 -2.76
CA PRO A 266 -15.77 3.77 -2.66
C PRO A 266 -16.78 2.72 -2.20
N LEU A 267 -17.88 3.14 -1.59
CA LEU A 267 -18.87 2.24 -1.00
C LEU A 267 -19.81 1.65 -2.06
N ARG A 268 -19.29 0.76 -2.89
CA ARG A 268 -20.00 0.19 -4.04
C ARG A 268 -21.13 -0.77 -3.65
N ALA A 269 -21.03 -1.37 -2.48
CA ALA A 269 -22.00 -2.34 -1.98
C ALA A 269 -22.94 -1.78 -0.92
N ILE A 270 -22.89 -0.47 -0.65
CA ILE A 270 -23.67 0.15 0.42
C ILE A 270 -25.18 0.03 0.16
N GLN A 271 -25.91 -0.47 1.15
CA GLN A 271 -27.36 -0.64 1.09
C GLN A 271 -28.08 0.24 2.11
N THR A 272 -27.43 0.55 3.22
CA THR A 272 -27.99 1.33 4.31
C THR A 272 -26.97 2.34 4.84
N LEU A 273 -27.37 3.60 4.90
CA LEU A 273 -26.55 4.70 5.40
C LEU A 273 -27.38 5.51 6.40
N HIS A 274 -26.85 5.69 7.62
CA HIS A 274 -27.51 6.48 8.67
C HIS A 274 -26.72 7.74 8.94
N LEU A 275 -27.29 8.90 8.63
CA LEU A 275 -26.66 10.22 8.80
C LEU A 275 -27.45 11.16 9.70
N ALA A 276 -28.62 10.74 10.23
CA ALA A 276 -29.45 11.62 11.04
C ALA A 276 -28.76 12.04 12.36
N GLN A 277 -29.30 13.06 13.00
CA GLN A 277 -28.76 13.63 14.26
C GLN A 277 -27.33 14.16 14.12
N ASN A 278 -27.04 14.75 12.98
CA ASN A 278 -25.83 15.53 12.73
C ASN A 278 -26.22 16.99 12.41
N PRO A 279 -25.42 17.98 12.82
CA PRO A 279 -25.74 19.38 12.58
C PRO A 279 -25.32 19.84 11.16
N PHE A 280 -25.88 19.23 10.12
CA PHE A 280 -25.50 19.52 8.73
C PHE A 280 -25.80 20.96 8.33
N ILE A 281 -24.82 21.58 7.70
CA ILE A 281 -24.95 22.88 7.05
C ILE A 281 -25.19 22.64 5.56
N CYS A 282 -26.41 22.91 5.12
CA CYS A 282 -26.85 22.58 3.77
C CYS A 282 -26.60 23.76 2.81
N ASP A 283 -25.34 23.98 2.51
CA ASP A 283 -24.87 24.97 1.56
C ASP A 283 -24.37 24.29 0.26
N CYS A 284 -23.69 25.04 -0.59
CA CYS A 284 -23.17 24.51 -1.87
C CYS A 284 -22.19 23.35 -1.68
N HIS A 285 -21.55 23.24 -0.53
CA HIS A 285 -20.58 22.17 -0.23
C HIS A 285 -21.23 20.83 0.07
N LEU A 286 -22.51 20.82 0.42
CA LEU A 286 -23.29 19.60 0.70
C LEU A 286 -24.28 19.26 -0.44
N LYS A 287 -24.30 20.05 -1.52
CA LYS A 287 -25.19 19.83 -2.66
C LYS A 287 -25.04 18.41 -3.24
N TRP A 288 -23.82 17.93 -3.36
CA TRP A 288 -23.53 16.60 -3.87
C TRP A 288 -24.23 15.51 -3.07
N LEU A 289 -24.37 15.68 -1.72
CA LEU A 289 -25.03 14.68 -0.88
C LEU A 289 -26.52 14.60 -1.20
N ALA A 290 -27.17 15.74 -1.42
CA ALA A 290 -28.56 15.73 -1.85
C ALA A 290 -28.75 15.00 -3.18
N ASP A 291 -27.87 15.25 -4.16
CA ASP A 291 -27.88 14.56 -5.45
C ASP A 291 -27.63 13.06 -5.27
N TYR A 292 -26.66 12.71 -4.43
CA TYR A 292 -26.30 11.32 -4.13
C TYR A 292 -27.48 10.56 -3.51
N LEU A 293 -28.18 11.15 -2.54
CA LEU A 293 -29.31 10.52 -1.87
C LEU A 293 -30.57 10.46 -2.74
N HIS A 294 -30.70 11.34 -3.72
CA HIS A 294 -31.80 11.25 -4.71
C HIS A 294 -31.64 10.05 -5.64
N THR A 295 -30.40 9.78 -6.06
CA THR A 295 -30.10 8.62 -6.91
C THR A 295 -29.95 7.33 -6.13
N ASN A 296 -29.59 7.41 -4.86
CA ASN A 296 -29.36 6.25 -3.98
C ASN A 296 -30.17 6.41 -2.69
N PRO A 297 -31.43 5.96 -2.64
CA PRO A 297 -32.29 6.14 -1.46
C PRO A 297 -31.92 5.19 -0.30
N ILE A 298 -30.68 5.21 0.12
CA ILE A 298 -30.09 4.33 1.14
C ILE A 298 -30.05 4.96 2.53
N GLU A 299 -30.26 6.30 2.63
CA GLU A 299 -30.30 6.99 3.90
C GLU A 299 -31.68 6.82 4.52
N THR A 300 -31.81 5.91 5.48
CA THR A 300 -33.07 5.51 6.08
C THR A 300 -33.35 6.13 7.45
N SER A 301 -32.39 6.83 8.03
CA SER A 301 -32.55 7.45 9.35
C SER A 301 -33.19 8.83 9.32
N GLY A 302 -33.34 9.44 8.15
CA GLY A 302 -34.00 10.74 8.00
C GLY A 302 -33.09 11.91 8.32
N ALA A 303 -31.89 11.94 7.77
CA ALA A 303 -30.94 13.04 7.94
C ALA A 303 -31.53 14.38 7.53
N ARG A 304 -31.35 15.41 8.37
CA ARG A 304 -31.94 16.72 8.20
C ARG A 304 -30.89 17.82 8.22
N CYS A 305 -31.19 18.95 7.57
CA CYS A 305 -30.39 20.15 7.66
C CYS A 305 -30.61 20.83 9.01
N THR A 306 -29.53 21.40 9.56
CA THR A 306 -29.61 22.28 10.74
C THR A 306 -29.61 23.75 10.30
N SER A 307 -28.86 24.08 9.24
CA SER A 307 -28.80 25.41 8.66
C SER A 307 -28.63 25.33 7.16
N PRO A 308 -28.89 26.37 6.37
CA PRO A 308 -29.40 27.67 6.76
C PRO A 308 -30.88 27.59 7.21
N ARG A 309 -31.37 28.65 7.83
CA ARG A 309 -32.72 28.70 8.44
C ARG A 309 -33.84 28.27 7.48
N ARG A 310 -33.76 28.63 6.21
CA ARG A 310 -34.75 28.27 5.20
C ARG A 310 -34.87 26.77 4.97
N LEU A 311 -33.80 26.00 5.24
CA LEU A 311 -33.73 24.53 5.07
C LEU A 311 -33.72 23.78 6.40
N ALA A 312 -33.74 24.51 7.53
CA ALA A 312 -33.65 23.90 8.86
C ALA A 312 -34.75 22.86 9.06
N ASN A 313 -34.34 21.73 9.64
CA ASN A 313 -35.20 20.59 9.97
C ASN A 313 -35.87 19.90 8.74
N LYS A 314 -35.43 20.17 7.55
CA LYS A 314 -35.90 19.47 6.34
C LYS A 314 -34.97 18.31 6.01
N ARG A 315 -35.54 17.21 5.51
CA ARG A 315 -34.77 16.03 5.13
C ARG A 315 -33.91 16.28 3.90
N ILE A 316 -32.62 16.02 4.00
CA ILE A 316 -31.65 16.26 2.92
C ILE A 316 -32.07 15.54 1.63
N GLY A 317 -32.49 14.29 1.74
CA GLY A 317 -32.89 13.47 0.58
C GLY A 317 -34.17 13.95 -0.14
N GLN A 318 -34.94 14.87 0.46
CA GLN A 318 -36.16 15.38 -0.11
C GLN A 318 -36.03 16.83 -0.62
N ILE A 319 -34.91 17.50 -0.34
CA ILE A 319 -34.67 18.86 -0.80
C ILE A 319 -34.06 18.82 -2.20
N LYS A 320 -34.58 19.66 -3.10
CA LYS A 320 -33.99 19.82 -4.43
C LYS A 320 -32.58 20.38 -4.29
N SER A 321 -31.61 19.77 -4.94
CA SER A 321 -30.18 20.12 -4.78
C SER A 321 -29.86 21.58 -5.14
N LYS A 322 -30.62 22.19 -6.05
CA LYS A 322 -30.48 23.62 -6.39
C LYS A 322 -30.67 24.56 -5.22
N LYS A 323 -31.30 24.12 -4.12
CA LYS A 323 -31.52 24.92 -2.91
C LYS A 323 -30.29 24.95 -1.99
N PHE A 324 -29.31 24.10 -2.25
CA PHE A 324 -28.03 24.09 -1.55
C PHE A 324 -27.12 25.15 -2.18
N ARG A 325 -27.14 26.36 -1.63
CA ARG A 325 -26.43 27.52 -2.18
C ARG A 325 -25.44 28.07 -1.16
N CYS A 326 -24.36 28.66 -1.66
CA CYS A 326 -23.47 29.48 -0.87
C CYS A 326 -23.76 30.95 -1.18
N SER A 327 -24.11 31.74 -0.16
CA SER A 327 -24.39 33.16 -0.28
C SER A 327 -23.81 33.91 0.90
N ALA A 328 -23.17 35.04 0.64
CA ALA A 328 -22.64 35.91 1.68
C ALA A 328 -23.75 36.54 2.55
N LYS A 329 -24.99 36.52 2.09
CA LYS A 329 -26.14 37.10 2.79
C LYS A 329 -26.83 36.13 3.75
N GLU A 330 -26.53 34.82 3.67
CA GLU A 330 -27.14 33.81 4.52
C GLU A 330 -26.29 33.51 5.76
N GLN A 331 -26.94 33.34 6.89
CA GLN A 331 -26.31 32.84 8.09
C GLN A 331 -26.38 31.33 8.09
N TYR A 332 -25.22 30.68 7.97
CA TYR A 332 -25.12 29.23 7.95
C TYR A 332 -24.93 28.62 9.34
N PHE A 333 -24.57 29.43 10.34
CA PHE A 333 -24.30 28.95 11.68
C PHE A 333 -25.36 29.47 12.65
N ILE A 334 -25.77 28.60 13.57
CA ILE A 334 -26.65 28.98 14.70
C ILE A 334 -25.76 29.64 15.74
N PRO A 335 -26.11 30.87 16.23
CA PRO A 335 -25.34 31.52 17.30
C PRO A 335 -25.19 30.61 18.51
N GLY A 336 -23.95 30.45 19.00
CA GLY A 336 -23.61 29.61 20.15
C GLY A 336 -23.21 28.18 19.82
N THR A 337 -23.24 27.76 18.52
CA THR A 337 -22.70 26.48 18.08
C THR A 337 -21.29 26.64 17.54
N GLU A 338 -20.45 25.62 17.74
CA GLU A 338 -19.10 25.63 17.18
C GLU A 338 -19.13 25.44 15.67
N ASP A 339 -18.34 26.27 14.96
CA ASP A 339 -18.08 26.06 13.54
C ASP A 339 -16.80 25.23 13.38
N TYR A 340 -16.95 23.92 13.28
CA TYR A 340 -15.82 23.02 13.08
C TYR A 340 -15.11 23.22 11.74
N ARG A 341 -15.80 23.79 10.73
CA ARG A 341 -15.21 24.03 9.41
C ARG A 341 -14.13 25.11 9.42
N SER A 342 -14.22 26.06 10.34
CA SER A 342 -13.22 27.13 10.47
C SER A 342 -12.03 26.75 11.36
N LYS A 343 -12.19 25.75 12.24
CA LYS A 343 -11.17 25.37 13.22
C LYS A 343 -10.28 24.21 12.78
N LEU A 344 -10.74 23.39 11.83
CA LEU A 344 -10.04 22.19 11.39
C LEU A 344 -9.24 22.47 10.12
N SER A 345 -7.97 22.06 10.14
CA SER A 345 -7.08 22.19 9.00
C SER A 345 -7.53 21.32 7.82
N GLY A 346 -7.16 21.74 6.64
CA GLY A 346 -7.55 21.34 5.30
C GLY A 346 -7.91 19.89 4.95
N ASP A 347 -7.56 18.89 5.75
CA ASP A 347 -7.79 17.49 5.42
C ASP A 347 -9.26 17.07 5.48
N CYS A 348 -10.06 17.73 6.32
CA CYS A 348 -11.49 17.45 6.48
C CYS A 348 -12.39 18.23 5.53
N PHE A 349 -11.92 19.33 4.99
CA PHE A 349 -12.69 20.21 4.11
C PHE A 349 -11.94 20.47 2.80
N ALA A 350 -11.19 19.50 2.37
CA ALA A 350 -10.28 19.63 1.23
C ALA A 350 -11.00 19.84 -0.11
N ASP A 351 -12.27 19.43 -0.23
CA ASP A 351 -13.09 19.72 -1.41
C ASP A 351 -13.47 21.20 -1.53
N LEU A 352 -13.36 21.97 -0.44
CA LEU A 352 -13.45 23.43 -0.50
C LEU A 352 -12.27 24.05 -1.23
N ALA A 353 -11.18 23.30 -1.38
CA ALA A 353 -9.94 23.71 -2.02
C ALA A 353 -9.75 23.10 -3.41
N CYS A 354 -10.78 22.45 -3.98
CA CYS A 354 -10.68 21.91 -5.34
C CYS A 354 -10.35 23.03 -6.34
N PRO A 355 -9.28 22.87 -7.16
CA PRO A 355 -8.94 23.91 -8.14
C PRO A 355 -10.11 24.26 -9.04
N GLU A 356 -10.23 25.54 -9.42
CA GLU A 356 -11.38 26.08 -10.14
C GLU A 356 -11.73 25.31 -11.41
N LYS A 357 -10.71 24.91 -12.18
CA LYS A 357 -10.91 24.20 -13.45
C LYS A 357 -10.99 22.69 -13.31
N CYS A 358 -10.99 22.18 -12.07
CA CYS A 358 -10.96 20.74 -11.81
C CYS A 358 -12.24 20.29 -11.14
N ARG A 359 -12.50 19.00 -11.23
CA ARG A 359 -13.55 18.30 -10.51
C ARG A 359 -12.90 17.36 -9.51
N CYS A 360 -13.25 17.48 -8.23
CA CYS A 360 -12.76 16.62 -7.19
C CYS A 360 -13.85 15.64 -6.78
N GLU A 361 -13.54 14.36 -6.85
CA GLU A 361 -14.44 13.28 -6.48
C GLU A 361 -13.66 12.19 -5.77
N GLY A 362 -13.94 11.98 -4.49
CA GLY A 362 -13.14 11.07 -3.69
C GLY A 362 -11.70 11.55 -3.62
N THR A 363 -10.77 10.66 -3.96
CA THR A 363 -9.34 10.96 -4.03
C THR A 363 -8.85 11.26 -5.45
N THR A 364 -9.78 11.39 -6.40
CA THR A 364 -9.48 11.72 -7.80
C THR A 364 -9.70 13.21 -8.04
N VAL A 365 -8.69 13.88 -8.57
CA VAL A 365 -8.79 15.25 -9.07
C VAL A 365 -8.72 15.20 -10.58
N ASP A 366 -9.83 15.55 -11.23
CA ASP A 366 -9.99 15.50 -12.68
C ASP A 366 -9.93 16.92 -13.25
N CYS A 367 -8.80 17.25 -13.88
CA CYS A 367 -8.54 18.51 -14.55
C CYS A 367 -8.47 18.34 -16.08
N SER A 368 -9.10 17.30 -16.62
CA SER A 368 -9.10 17.01 -18.05
C SER A 368 -9.94 17.99 -18.87
N ASN A 369 -9.59 18.16 -20.14
CA ASN A 369 -10.34 18.98 -21.10
C ASN A 369 -10.50 20.46 -20.69
N GLN A 370 -9.48 21.03 -20.03
CA GLN A 370 -9.54 22.41 -19.52
C GLN A 370 -8.58 23.37 -20.23
N LYS A 371 -7.93 22.94 -21.31
CA LYS A 371 -6.92 23.71 -22.04
C LYS A 371 -5.77 24.20 -21.16
N LEU A 372 -5.40 23.40 -20.17
CA LEU A 372 -4.33 23.71 -19.24
C LEU A 372 -2.96 23.55 -19.90
N ASN A 373 -2.05 24.48 -19.61
CA ASN A 373 -0.65 24.39 -20.02
C ASN A 373 0.32 24.19 -18.84
N LYS A 374 -0.20 24.24 -17.64
CA LYS A 374 0.55 23.94 -16.39
C LYS A 374 -0.37 23.27 -15.39
N ILE A 375 0.23 22.55 -14.44
CA ILE A 375 -0.51 21.88 -13.37
C ILE A 375 -1.12 22.95 -12.46
N PRO A 376 -2.44 22.87 -12.15
CA PRO A 376 -3.08 23.84 -11.26
C PRO A 376 -2.45 23.89 -9.88
N ASP A 377 -2.44 25.07 -9.28
CA ASP A 377 -2.04 25.23 -7.88
C ASP A 377 -3.15 24.71 -6.95
N HIS A 378 -2.77 24.43 -5.72
CA HIS A 378 -3.70 24.03 -4.64
C HIS A 378 -4.45 22.72 -4.89
N ILE A 379 -3.78 21.75 -5.51
CA ILE A 379 -4.32 20.39 -5.61
C ILE A 379 -4.35 19.78 -4.20
N PRO A 380 -5.48 19.19 -3.77
CA PRO A 380 -5.60 18.63 -2.43
C PRO A 380 -4.54 17.59 -2.10
N GLN A 381 -4.03 17.61 -0.87
CA GLN A 381 -2.96 16.70 -0.41
C GLN A 381 -3.36 15.21 -0.42
N TYR A 382 -4.64 14.93 -0.30
CA TYR A 382 -5.16 13.56 -0.30
C TYR A 382 -5.27 12.92 -1.69
N THR A 383 -4.97 13.68 -2.75
CA THR A 383 -5.13 13.22 -4.13
C THR A 383 -4.36 11.93 -4.39
N ALA A 384 -5.07 10.89 -4.81
CA ALA A 384 -4.49 9.61 -5.19
C ALA A 384 -4.39 9.45 -6.71
N GLU A 385 -5.32 10.02 -7.46
CA GLU A 385 -5.31 10.05 -8.92
C GLU A 385 -5.46 11.48 -9.43
N LEU A 386 -4.53 11.88 -10.29
CA LEU A 386 -4.54 13.20 -10.92
C LEU A 386 -4.71 13.02 -12.42
N ARG A 387 -5.84 13.53 -12.95
CA ARG A 387 -6.16 13.47 -14.37
C ARG A 387 -5.91 14.83 -15.02
N LEU A 388 -4.88 14.89 -15.85
CA LEU A 388 -4.47 16.06 -16.62
C LEU A 388 -4.52 15.79 -18.12
N ASN A 389 -5.25 14.75 -18.53
CA ASN A 389 -5.37 14.35 -19.92
C ASN A 389 -6.20 15.35 -20.73
N ASN A 390 -6.00 15.35 -22.04
CA ASN A 390 -6.72 16.21 -22.98
C ASN A 390 -6.57 17.71 -22.67
N ASN A 391 -5.36 18.12 -22.35
CA ASN A 391 -5.00 19.53 -22.15
C ASN A 391 -3.94 19.96 -23.18
N GLU A 392 -3.25 21.05 -22.91
CA GLU A 392 -2.29 21.67 -23.85
C GLU A 392 -0.87 21.76 -23.26
N PHE A 393 -0.49 20.83 -22.41
CA PHE A 393 0.87 20.79 -21.87
C PHE A 393 1.88 20.61 -22.99
N SER A 394 2.92 21.44 -23.01
CA SER A 394 4.02 21.34 -23.99
C SER A 394 5.32 20.88 -23.35
N VAL A 395 5.65 21.40 -22.18
CA VAL A 395 6.79 20.96 -21.36
C VAL A 395 6.30 20.77 -19.94
N LEU A 396 6.61 19.64 -19.36
CA LEU A 396 6.32 19.40 -17.95
C LEU A 396 7.45 19.99 -17.11
N GLU A 397 7.15 21.06 -16.41
CA GLU A 397 8.13 21.81 -15.64
C GLU A 397 8.35 21.23 -14.24
N ALA A 398 9.55 21.43 -13.70
CA ALA A 398 9.91 21.01 -12.35
C ALA A 398 9.45 22.07 -11.34
N THR A 399 8.21 22.00 -10.91
CA THR A 399 7.61 22.97 -9.97
C THR A 399 7.60 22.47 -8.52
N GLY A 400 7.95 21.21 -8.27
CA GLY A 400 7.90 20.60 -6.95
C GLY A 400 6.50 20.28 -6.45
N ILE A 401 5.50 20.32 -7.32
CA ILE A 401 4.10 20.12 -6.93
C ILE A 401 3.84 18.73 -6.35
N PHE A 402 4.53 17.70 -6.85
CA PHE A 402 4.31 16.32 -6.38
C PHE A 402 4.84 16.06 -4.98
N LYS A 403 5.73 16.93 -4.47
CA LYS A 403 6.17 16.89 -3.08
C LYS A 403 5.03 17.18 -2.11
N LYS A 404 4.01 17.89 -2.57
CA LYS A 404 2.82 18.24 -1.79
C LYS A 404 1.71 17.19 -1.90
N LEU A 405 1.92 16.14 -2.69
CA LEU A 405 0.91 15.11 -2.97
C LEU A 405 1.43 13.72 -2.57
N PRO A 406 1.61 13.46 -1.26
CA PRO A 406 2.24 12.22 -0.78
C PRO A 406 1.38 10.96 -1.03
N GLN A 407 0.09 11.13 -1.32
CA GLN A 407 -0.84 10.01 -1.54
C GLN A 407 -1.04 9.68 -3.01
N LEU A 408 -0.38 10.42 -3.90
CA LEU A 408 -0.56 10.25 -5.34
C LEU A 408 -0.09 8.87 -5.80
N ARG A 409 -0.94 8.17 -6.55
CA ARG A 409 -0.69 6.81 -7.07
C ARG A 409 -0.74 6.75 -8.59
N LYS A 410 -1.52 7.62 -9.22
CA LYS A 410 -1.71 7.62 -10.67
C LYS A 410 -1.70 9.04 -11.22
N ILE A 411 -0.93 9.24 -12.29
CA ILE A 411 -0.88 10.49 -13.05
C ILE A 411 -1.26 10.19 -14.50
N ASN A 412 -2.30 10.86 -15.01
CA ASN A 412 -2.70 10.74 -16.40
C ASN A 412 -2.41 12.07 -17.13
N LEU A 413 -1.42 12.05 -18.01
CA LEU A 413 -1.02 13.17 -18.87
C LEU A 413 -1.23 12.84 -20.35
N SER A 414 -2.12 11.90 -20.66
CA SER A 414 -2.41 11.47 -22.02
C SER A 414 -3.06 12.57 -22.85
N ASN A 415 -2.88 12.53 -24.17
CA ASN A 415 -3.50 13.46 -25.11
C ASN A 415 -3.17 14.94 -24.82
N ASN A 416 -1.91 15.21 -24.55
CA ASN A 416 -1.36 16.56 -24.48
C ASN A 416 -0.41 16.79 -25.66
N LYS A 417 0.40 17.81 -25.57
CA LYS A 417 1.39 18.17 -26.60
C LYS A 417 2.81 18.14 -26.03
N ILE A 418 3.06 17.24 -25.06
CA ILE A 418 4.31 17.20 -24.31
C ILE A 418 5.45 16.79 -25.24
N THR A 419 6.43 17.68 -25.38
CA THR A 419 7.66 17.43 -26.15
C THR A 419 8.83 17.12 -25.24
N ASP A 420 8.82 17.58 -24.00
CA ASP A 420 9.90 17.37 -23.04
C ASP A 420 9.39 17.39 -21.60
N ILE A 421 10.13 16.74 -20.73
CA ILE A 421 9.91 16.70 -19.30
C ILE A 421 11.20 17.13 -18.61
N GLU A 422 11.13 18.19 -17.80
CA GLU A 422 12.30 18.69 -17.08
C GLU A 422 12.78 17.71 -16.01
N GLU A 423 14.08 17.69 -15.78
CA GLU A 423 14.66 16.97 -14.64
C GLU A 423 14.06 17.51 -13.34
N GLY A 424 13.56 16.61 -12.50
CA GLY A 424 12.90 16.99 -11.25
C GLY A 424 11.41 17.28 -11.36
N ALA A 425 10.81 17.15 -12.55
CA ALA A 425 9.37 17.34 -12.74
C ALA A 425 8.54 16.41 -11.85
N PHE A 426 9.02 15.19 -11.60
CA PHE A 426 8.37 14.19 -10.76
C PHE A 426 8.98 14.06 -9.37
N ASP A 427 9.78 15.01 -8.93
CA ASP A 427 10.35 14.97 -7.58
C ASP A 427 9.24 14.94 -6.53
N GLY A 428 9.36 14.00 -5.59
CA GLY A 428 8.35 13.78 -4.56
C GLY A 428 7.26 12.78 -4.92
N ALA A 429 7.21 12.30 -6.17
CA ALA A 429 6.20 11.35 -6.64
C ALA A 429 6.60 9.89 -6.34
N SER A 430 7.22 9.63 -5.20
CA SER A 430 7.76 8.30 -4.83
C SER A 430 6.71 7.21 -4.68
N GLY A 431 5.45 7.57 -4.45
CA GLY A 431 4.35 6.61 -4.31
C GLY A 431 3.57 6.36 -5.60
N VAL A 432 3.89 7.04 -6.69
CA VAL A 432 3.17 6.89 -7.96
C VAL A 432 3.47 5.52 -8.57
N ASN A 433 2.41 4.76 -8.87
CA ASN A 433 2.50 3.43 -9.47
C ASN A 433 2.27 3.45 -10.98
N GLU A 434 1.52 4.42 -11.48
CA GLU A 434 1.08 4.46 -12.86
C GLU A 434 1.24 5.87 -13.45
N LEU A 435 1.95 5.97 -14.56
CA LEU A 435 2.15 7.21 -15.31
C LEU A 435 1.72 6.98 -16.75
N LEU A 436 0.71 7.74 -17.20
CA LEU A 436 0.18 7.67 -18.56
C LEU A 436 0.61 8.90 -19.34
N LEU A 437 1.42 8.70 -20.38
CA LEU A 437 1.89 9.72 -21.31
C LEU A 437 1.49 9.40 -22.75
N THR A 438 0.42 8.64 -22.92
CA THR A 438 -0.11 8.22 -24.23
C THR A 438 -0.49 9.44 -25.08
N SER A 439 -0.18 9.40 -26.38
CA SER A 439 -0.56 10.43 -27.33
C SER A 439 -0.01 11.82 -26.98
N ASN A 440 1.28 11.88 -26.76
CA ASN A 440 2.05 13.11 -26.63
C ASN A 440 3.04 13.24 -27.79
N ARG A 441 4.05 14.08 -27.65
CA ARG A 441 5.03 14.39 -28.69
C ARG A 441 6.47 14.20 -28.23
N LEU A 442 6.70 13.29 -27.28
CA LEU A 442 8.03 12.98 -26.76
C LEU A 442 8.89 12.36 -27.87
N GLU A 443 10.03 12.95 -28.14
CA GLU A 443 10.99 12.46 -29.13
C GLU A 443 12.12 11.65 -28.49
N ASN A 444 12.51 12.00 -27.28
CA ASN A 444 13.58 11.38 -26.53
C ASN A 444 13.09 10.92 -25.17
N VAL A 445 13.62 9.79 -24.69
CA VAL A 445 13.40 9.30 -23.33
C VAL A 445 14.73 9.30 -22.60
N ARG A 446 14.80 10.04 -21.51
CA ARG A 446 15.99 10.17 -20.66
C ARG A 446 15.64 9.76 -19.24
N HIS A 447 16.57 9.11 -18.54
CA HIS A 447 16.34 8.69 -17.16
C HIS A 447 16.00 9.87 -16.23
N LYS A 448 16.56 11.04 -16.51
CA LYS A 448 16.31 12.27 -15.73
C LYS A 448 14.86 12.75 -15.81
N MET A 449 14.13 12.39 -16.86
CA MET A 449 12.70 12.72 -17.00
C MET A 449 11.85 12.08 -15.92
N PHE A 450 12.23 10.87 -15.49
CA PHE A 450 11.43 10.05 -14.57
C PHE A 450 12.03 9.98 -13.17
N LYS A 451 13.01 10.81 -12.87
CA LYS A 451 13.62 10.90 -11.55
C LYS A 451 12.56 11.21 -10.50
N GLY A 452 12.53 10.45 -9.42
CA GLY A 452 11.55 10.57 -8.35
C GLY A 452 10.43 9.53 -8.40
N LEU A 453 10.26 8.81 -9.51
CA LEU A 453 9.22 7.78 -9.68
C LEU A 453 9.76 6.41 -9.24
N GLU A 454 10.11 6.29 -7.97
CA GLU A 454 10.78 5.10 -7.43
C GLU A 454 9.89 3.86 -7.36
N SER A 455 8.58 4.04 -7.25
CA SER A 455 7.61 2.94 -7.12
C SER A 455 6.82 2.69 -8.41
N LEU A 456 7.20 3.29 -9.52
CA LEU A 456 6.46 3.20 -10.78
C LEU A 456 6.39 1.75 -11.26
N LYS A 457 5.17 1.27 -11.54
CA LYS A 457 4.90 -0.09 -12.04
C LYS A 457 4.43 -0.11 -13.48
N THR A 458 3.75 0.95 -13.93
CA THR A 458 3.23 1.07 -15.29
C THR A 458 3.66 2.41 -15.88
N LEU A 459 4.36 2.34 -17.02
CA LEU A 459 4.76 3.50 -17.80
C LEU A 459 4.22 3.37 -19.22
N MET A 460 3.29 4.25 -19.60
CA MET A 460 2.67 4.25 -20.93
C MET A 460 3.24 5.40 -21.75
N LEU A 461 4.03 5.05 -22.76
CA LEU A 461 4.61 5.97 -23.73
C LEU A 461 4.07 5.76 -25.14
N ARG A 462 2.89 5.12 -25.24
CA ARG A 462 2.23 4.81 -26.47
C ARG A 462 1.94 6.07 -27.30
N SER A 463 2.08 5.97 -28.62
CA SER A 463 1.71 7.04 -29.56
C SER A 463 2.43 8.36 -29.28
N ASN A 464 3.74 8.28 -29.08
CA ASN A 464 4.63 9.42 -29.03
C ASN A 464 5.50 9.45 -30.30
N ARG A 465 6.60 10.18 -30.27
CA ARG A 465 7.54 10.32 -31.40
C ARG A 465 8.94 9.84 -31.03
N VAL A 466 9.04 8.92 -30.09
CA VAL A 466 10.33 8.37 -29.66
C VAL A 466 11.00 7.67 -30.84
N SER A 467 12.18 8.13 -31.22
CA SER A 467 12.90 7.58 -32.36
C SER A 467 13.98 6.60 -31.97
N CYS A 468 14.43 6.67 -30.73
CA CYS A 468 15.57 5.91 -30.28
C CYS A 468 15.54 5.75 -28.75
N VAL A 469 15.90 4.56 -28.27
CA VAL A 469 16.01 4.26 -26.85
C VAL A 469 17.49 4.10 -26.50
N GLY A 470 17.99 4.99 -25.63
CA GLY A 470 19.37 4.94 -25.15
C GLY A 470 19.55 3.93 -24.03
N ASN A 471 20.79 3.57 -23.76
CA ASN A 471 21.14 2.59 -22.73
C ASN A 471 20.76 3.03 -21.31
N ASP A 472 20.59 4.33 -21.08
CA ASP A 472 20.26 4.91 -19.80
C ASP A 472 18.82 5.45 -19.70
N SER A 473 18.02 5.31 -20.78
CA SER A 473 16.68 5.90 -20.88
C SER A 473 15.76 5.54 -19.71
N PHE A 474 15.85 4.31 -19.23
CA PHE A 474 14.97 3.78 -18.18
C PHE A 474 15.70 3.47 -16.88
N THR A 475 16.89 3.99 -16.69
CA THR A 475 17.67 3.78 -15.47
C THR A 475 16.91 4.30 -14.26
N GLY A 476 16.88 3.51 -13.19
CA GLY A 476 16.20 3.85 -11.95
C GLY A 476 14.74 3.40 -11.86
N LEU A 477 14.17 2.84 -12.94
CA LEU A 477 12.78 2.36 -12.97
C LEU A 477 12.70 0.85 -12.68
N SER A 478 13.37 0.40 -11.62
CA SER A 478 13.50 -1.03 -11.28
C SER A 478 12.17 -1.71 -10.94
N SER A 479 11.14 -0.96 -10.55
CA SER A 479 9.83 -1.49 -10.17
C SER A 479 8.85 -1.60 -11.34
N VAL A 480 9.19 -1.09 -12.52
CA VAL A 480 8.29 -1.10 -13.69
C VAL A 480 8.05 -2.53 -14.16
N ARG A 481 6.78 -2.91 -14.23
CA ARG A 481 6.30 -4.21 -14.71
C ARG A 481 5.77 -4.15 -16.12
N LEU A 482 5.14 -3.04 -16.49
CA LEU A 482 4.59 -2.81 -17.82
C LEU A 482 5.16 -1.52 -18.39
N LEU A 483 5.83 -1.64 -19.54
CA LEU A 483 6.33 -0.51 -20.32
C LEU A 483 5.76 -0.63 -21.73
N SER A 484 5.04 0.38 -22.19
CA SER A 484 4.52 0.43 -23.55
C SER A 484 5.21 1.53 -24.35
N LEU A 485 5.86 1.11 -25.43
CA LEU A 485 6.45 1.97 -26.45
C LEU A 485 5.72 1.79 -27.79
N TYR A 486 4.49 1.28 -27.73
CA TYR A 486 3.66 1.02 -28.91
C TYR A 486 3.44 2.31 -29.73
N ASP A 487 3.51 2.18 -31.04
CA ASP A 487 3.22 3.29 -31.96
C ASP A 487 4.11 4.52 -31.70
N ASN A 488 5.41 4.32 -31.83
CA ASN A 488 6.41 5.38 -31.83
C ASN A 488 7.17 5.36 -33.15
N GLN A 489 8.30 6.02 -33.21
CA GLN A 489 9.18 6.09 -34.39
C GLN A 489 10.53 5.41 -34.10
N ILE A 490 10.56 4.39 -33.27
CA ILE A 490 11.78 3.73 -32.84
C ILE A 490 12.38 2.94 -33.98
N THR A 491 13.58 3.31 -34.39
CA THR A 491 14.35 2.60 -35.40
C THR A 491 15.44 1.74 -34.81
N THR A 492 15.98 2.15 -33.65
CA THR A 492 17.04 1.41 -32.96
C THR A 492 16.90 1.56 -31.45
N VAL A 493 17.47 0.58 -30.75
CA VAL A 493 17.53 0.54 -29.29
C VAL A 493 18.97 0.22 -28.89
N ALA A 494 19.57 1.02 -28.04
CA ALA A 494 20.94 0.81 -27.59
C ALA A 494 21.05 -0.48 -26.75
N PRO A 495 22.18 -1.21 -26.88
CA PRO A 495 22.40 -2.40 -26.07
C PRO A 495 22.28 -2.11 -24.57
N GLY A 496 21.62 -3.00 -23.84
CA GLY A 496 21.45 -2.87 -22.39
C GLY A 496 20.38 -1.88 -21.93
N SER A 497 19.58 -1.32 -22.85
CA SER A 497 18.56 -0.31 -22.52
C SER A 497 17.53 -0.79 -21.51
N PHE A 498 17.24 -2.07 -21.45
CA PHE A 498 16.24 -2.66 -20.57
C PHE A 498 16.82 -3.45 -19.39
N ASP A 499 18.15 -3.44 -19.23
CA ASP A 499 18.82 -4.26 -18.22
C ASP A 499 18.50 -3.86 -16.79
N THR A 500 18.21 -2.58 -16.55
CA THR A 500 17.87 -2.07 -15.22
C THR A 500 16.41 -2.33 -14.84
N LEU A 501 15.58 -2.78 -15.77
CA LEU A 501 14.16 -3.05 -15.55
C LEU A 501 13.97 -4.46 -14.99
N HIS A 502 14.38 -4.68 -13.74
CA HIS A 502 14.41 -6.02 -13.13
C HIS A 502 13.03 -6.65 -12.91
N SER A 503 11.97 -5.83 -12.85
CA SER A 503 10.61 -6.31 -12.60
C SER A 503 9.76 -6.40 -13.87
N LEU A 504 10.33 -6.15 -15.02
CA LEU A 504 9.60 -6.05 -16.30
C LEU A 504 8.95 -7.39 -16.66
N SER A 505 7.64 -7.38 -16.90
CA SER A 505 6.86 -8.55 -17.34
C SER A 505 6.26 -8.35 -18.74
N THR A 506 5.96 -7.11 -19.11
CA THR A 506 5.37 -6.76 -20.41
C THR A 506 6.07 -5.54 -20.98
N LEU A 507 6.59 -5.69 -22.18
CA LEU A 507 7.23 -4.62 -22.96
C LEU A 507 6.61 -4.60 -24.35
N ASN A 508 5.78 -3.59 -24.63
CA ASN A 508 5.14 -3.48 -25.94
C ASN A 508 5.99 -2.62 -26.88
N LEU A 509 6.58 -3.24 -27.90
CA LEU A 509 7.40 -2.59 -28.91
C LEU A 509 6.74 -2.58 -30.29
N LEU A 510 5.48 -2.98 -30.41
CA LEU A 510 4.77 -3.05 -31.68
C LEU A 510 4.59 -1.67 -32.32
N ALA A 511 4.35 -1.67 -33.63
CA ALA A 511 4.09 -0.45 -34.42
C ALA A 511 5.26 0.55 -34.36
N ASN A 512 6.48 0.05 -34.42
CA ASN A 512 7.69 0.86 -34.56
C ASN A 512 8.46 0.46 -35.83
N PRO A 513 9.11 1.43 -36.52
CA PRO A 513 9.83 1.14 -37.76
C PRO A 513 11.27 0.69 -37.50
N PHE A 514 11.45 -0.46 -36.85
CA PHE A 514 12.76 -0.97 -36.50
C PHE A 514 13.65 -1.20 -37.73
N ASN A 515 14.87 -0.70 -37.65
CA ASN A 515 15.93 -0.99 -38.61
C ASN A 515 16.80 -2.13 -38.05
N CYS A 516 16.61 -3.31 -38.60
CA CYS A 516 17.29 -4.52 -38.11
C CYS A 516 18.68 -4.64 -38.73
N ASN A 517 19.57 -3.73 -38.38
CA ASN A 517 20.99 -3.75 -38.76
C ASN A 517 21.85 -4.36 -37.64
N CYS A 518 23.17 -4.27 -37.77
CA CYS A 518 24.09 -4.84 -36.78
C CYS A 518 23.92 -4.28 -35.36
N HIS A 519 23.43 -3.07 -35.23
CA HIS A 519 23.21 -2.42 -33.92
C HIS A 519 21.98 -2.96 -33.19
N LEU A 520 21.08 -3.68 -33.86
CA LEU A 520 19.86 -4.24 -33.25
C LEU A 520 19.96 -5.77 -33.04
N ALA A 521 21.07 -6.38 -33.40
CA ALA A 521 21.27 -7.85 -33.27
C ALA A 521 21.09 -8.31 -31.81
N TRP A 522 21.56 -7.53 -30.85
CA TRP A 522 21.43 -7.84 -29.44
C TRP A 522 19.96 -7.95 -29.00
N LEU A 523 19.07 -7.11 -29.56
CA LEU A 523 17.64 -7.11 -29.22
C LEU A 523 16.98 -8.42 -29.63
N GLY A 524 17.31 -8.95 -30.80
CA GLY A 524 16.83 -10.25 -31.24
C GLY A 524 17.19 -11.37 -30.27
N ASP A 525 18.43 -11.38 -29.82
CA ASP A 525 18.93 -12.33 -28.82
C ASP A 525 18.25 -12.14 -27.48
N TRP A 526 18.11 -10.89 -27.04
CA TRP A 526 17.45 -10.53 -25.79
C TRP A 526 15.98 -10.99 -25.78
N LEU A 527 15.24 -10.77 -26.87
CA LEU A 527 13.83 -11.18 -27.02
C LEU A 527 13.66 -12.70 -26.96
N ARG A 528 14.63 -13.46 -27.50
CA ARG A 528 14.61 -14.92 -27.43
C ARG A 528 14.85 -15.45 -26.01
N LYS A 529 15.73 -14.80 -25.27
CA LYS A 529 16.16 -15.25 -23.93
C LYS A 529 15.25 -14.81 -22.80
N LYS A 530 14.57 -13.68 -22.94
CA LYS A 530 13.73 -13.12 -21.86
C LYS A 530 12.29 -13.61 -21.99
N ARG A 531 11.73 -14.04 -20.86
CA ARG A 531 10.33 -14.47 -20.76
C ARG A 531 9.42 -13.27 -20.49
N ILE A 532 9.38 -12.33 -21.42
CA ILE A 532 8.61 -11.10 -21.33
C ILE A 532 7.63 -11.07 -22.49
N VAL A 533 6.40 -10.63 -22.23
CA VAL A 533 5.39 -10.42 -23.27
C VAL A 533 5.77 -9.17 -24.06
N THR A 534 6.05 -9.31 -25.37
CA THR A 534 6.52 -8.21 -26.21
C THR A 534 5.62 -7.90 -27.41
N GLY A 535 4.66 -8.77 -27.72
CA GLY A 535 3.82 -8.66 -28.89
C GLY A 535 4.51 -9.03 -30.19
N ASN A 536 5.76 -9.52 -30.16
CA ASN A 536 6.56 -9.91 -31.31
C ASN A 536 6.82 -8.74 -32.28
N PRO A 537 7.64 -7.74 -31.89
CA PRO A 537 7.95 -6.62 -32.76
C PRO A 537 8.67 -7.06 -34.03
N ARG A 538 8.39 -6.36 -35.13
CA ARG A 538 8.85 -6.73 -36.46
C ARG A 538 9.80 -5.71 -37.03
N CYS A 539 10.70 -6.17 -37.92
CA CYS A 539 11.59 -5.31 -38.68
C CYS A 539 10.81 -4.53 -39.74
N GLN A 540 11.18 -3.27 -39.98
CA GLN A 540 10.71 -2.45 -41.10
C GLN A 540 11.80 -2.35 -42.18
N LYS A 541 13.03 -2.28 -41.76
CA LYS A 541 14.21 -2.23 -42.62
C LYS A 541 15.26 -3.23 -42.14
N PRO A 542 16.19 -3.66 -42.94
CA PRO A 542 16.23 -3.53 -44.42
C PRO A 542 15.07 -4.26 -45.09
N TYR A 543 14.81 -3.98 -46.35
CA TYR A 543 13.63 -4.49 -47.07
C TYR A 543 13.50 -6.03 -47.04
N PHE A 544 14.63 -6.77 -47.11
CA PHE A 544 14.59 -8.23 -47.09
C PHE A 544 14.17 -8.82 -45.73
N LEU A 545 14.20 -8.02 -44.66
CA LEU A 545 13.75 -8.42 -43.33
C LEU A 545 12.38 -7.83 -42.94
N LYS A 546 11.76 -7.06 -43.84
CA LYS A 546 10.49 -6.39 -43.59
C LYS A 546 9.42 -7.39 -43.14
N GLU A 547 8.69 -7.01 -42.06
CA GLU A 547 7.62 -7.81 -41.45
C GLU A 547 8.09 -9.11 -40.75
N ILE A 548 9.39 -9.36 -40.66
CA ILE A 548 9.91 -10.50 -39.92
C ILE A 548 10.04 -10.13 -38.45
N PRO A 549 9.51 -10.93 -37.52
CA PRO A 549 9.74 -10.70 -36.11
C PRO A 549 11.23 -10.62 -35.78
N ILE A 550 11.62 -9.63 -34.98
CA ILE A 550 13.03 -9.37 -34.65
C ILE A 550 13.68 -10.60 -34.04
N GLN A 551 12.96 -11.33 -33.19
CA GLN A 551 13.46 -12.55 -32.55
C GLN A 551 13.71 -13.71 -33.53
N ASP A 552 13.10 -13.70 -34.71
CA ASP A 552 13.23 -14.73 -35.73
C ASP A 552 14.32 -14.42 -36.75
N VAL A 553 14.92 -13.23 -36.68
CA VAL A 553 16.01 -12.85 -37.58
C VAL A 553 17.29 -13.55 -37.17
N ALA A 554 17.96 -14.22 -38.13
CA ALA A 554 19.26 -14.86 -37.88
C ALA A 554 20.33 -13.80 -37.57
N ILE A 555 21.25 -14.12 -36.68
CA ILE A 555 22.30 -13.17 -36.25
C ILE A 555 23.09 -12.60 -37.42
N GLN A 556 23.40 -13.42 -38.40
CA GLN A 556 24.15 -13.01 -39.61
C GLN A 556 23.37 -12.06 -40.52
N ASP A 557 22.07 -12.00 -40.41
CA ASP A 557 21.23 -11.13 -41.23
C ASP A 557 21.12 -9.70 -40.68
N PHE A 558 21.57 -9.47 -39.43
CA PHE A 558 21.71 -8.12 -38.90
C PHE A 558 23.01 -7.49 -39.42
N THR A 559 22.94 -6.90 -40.60
CA THR A 559 24.13 -6.36 -41.29
C THR A 559 24.14 -4.83 -41.26
N CYS A 560 25.35 -4.28 -41.24
CA CYS A 560 25.58 -2.85 -41.39
C CYS A 560 26.38 -2.57 -42.63
N ASP A 561 25.96 -1.54 -43.39
CA ASP A 561 26.71 -1.03 -44.55
C ASP A 561 27.73 0.00 -44.07
N ASP A 562 28.98 -0.10 -44.62
CA ASP A 562 30.06 0.81 -44.23
C ASP A 562 29.69 2.26 -44.54
N GLY A 563 29.45 3.08 -43.48
CA GLY A 563 29.37 4.51 -43.52
C GLY A 563 28.00 5.17 -43.47
N ASN A 564 26.88 4.40 -43.48
CA ASN A 564 25.51 4.97 -43.50
C ASN A 564 24.64 4.53 -42.34
N ASP A 565 25.10 3.60 -41.51
CA ASP A 565 24.28 3.16 -40.36
C ASP A 565 24.67 3.94 -39.11
N ASP A 566 23.84 4.93 -38.81
CA ASP A 566 23.95 5.70 -37.59
C ASP A 566 23.42 4.87 -36.42
N ASN A 567 24.29 4.57 -35.44
CA ASN A 567 23.93 3.85 -34.22
C ASN A 567 23.53 4.78 -33.08
N SER A 568 23.44 6.09 -33.36
CA SER A 568 23.33 7.07 -32.31
C SER A 568 21.88 7.30 -31.87
N CYS A 569 21.56 6.67 -30.74
CA CYS A 569 20.59 7.25 -29.81
C CYS A 569 21.23 8.38 -29.00
N SER A 570 22.49 8.71 -29.28
CA SER A 570 23.13 9.82 -28.59
C SER A 570 22.62 11.17 -29.14
N PRO A 571 22.51 12.19 -28.29
CA PRO A 571 22.02 13.50 -28.68
C PRO A 571 23.06 14.28 -29.53
N LEU A 572 23.62 13.66 -30.56
CA LEU A 572 24.48 14.34 -31.54
C LEU A 572 23.78 15.52 -32.21
N SER A 573 22.44 15.50 -32.22
CA SER A 573 21.60 16.60 -32.70
C SER A 573 21.67 17.84 -31.76
N ARG A 574 22.31 17.77 -30.61
CA ARG A 574 22.44 18.88 -29.66
C ARG A 574 23.79 19.58 -29.72
N CYS A 575 24.73 19.04 -30.45
CA CYS A 575 25.98 19.73 -30.66
C CYS A 575 25.77 20.89 -31.63
N PRO A 576 26.16 22.14 -31.30
CA PRO A 576 26.08 23.25 -32.25
C PRO A 576 26.81 22.90 -33.54
N ALA A 577 26.25 23.33 -34.69
CA ALA A 577 26.75 22.98 -36.01
C ALA A 577 28.23 23.35 -36.25
N GLU A 578 28.67 24.41 -35.60
CA GLU A 578 30.05 24.91 -35.74
C GLU A 578 31.04 24.29 -34.76
N CYS A 579 30.55 23.45 -33.85
CA CYS A 579 31.35 22.92 -32.74
C CYS A 579 31.50 21.40 -32.82
N THR A 580 32.44 20.86 -32.03
CA THR A 580 32.60 19.44 -31.81
C THR A 580 32.28 19.14 -30.34
N CYS A 581 31.53 18.09 -30.10
CA CYS A 581 31.10 17.70 -28.75
C CYS A 581 31.63 16.31 -28.43
N LEU A 582 32.19 16.18 -27.21
CA LEU A 582 32.59 14.91 -26.63
C LEU A 582 32.07 14.88 -25.20
N ASP A 583 31.12 14.00 -24.92
CA ASP A 583 30.41 13.93 -23.65
C ASP A 583 29.83 15.31 -23.26
N THR A 584 30.25 15.87 -22.14
CA THR A 584 29.79 17.19 -21.65
C THR A 584 30.72 18.33 -22.08
N VAL A 585 31.72 18.06 -22.95
CA VAL A 585 32.67 19.05 -23.44
C VAL A 585 32.28 19.52 -24.84
N VAL A 586 32.08 20.81 -25.02
CA VAL A 586 31.80 21.45 -26.30
C VAL A 586 32.99 22.27 -26.73
N ARG A 587 33.58 22.00 -27.90
CA ARG A 587 34.75 22.71 -28.44
C ARG A 587 34.36 23.45 -29.70
N CYS A 588 34.50 24.79 -29.62
CA CYS A 588 34.18 25.67 -30.72
C CYS A 588 35.40 26.57 -31.09
N SER A 589 36.62 26.15 -30.73
CA SER A 589 37.82 26.92 -30.99
C SER A 589 38.17 26.98 -32.48
N ASN A 590 38.70 28.13 -32.92
CA ASN A 590 39.16 28.38 -34.29
C ASN A 590 38.09 28.17 -35.37
N LYS A 591 36.81 28.50 -35.07
CA LYS A 591 35.71 28.38 -36.00
C LYS A 591 35.23 29.70 -36.62
N GLY A 592 35.96 30.80 -36.33
CA GLY A 592 35.58 32.12 -36.87
C GLY A 592 34.28 32.66 -36.33
N LEU A 593 33.83 32.22 -35.16
CA LEU A 593 32.57 32.62 -34.56
C LEU A 593 32.54 34.09 -34.21
N LYS A 594 31.47 34.81 -34.57
CA LYS A 594 31.23 36.19 -34.22
C LYS A 594 30.24 36.36 -33.08
N ALA A 595 29.61 35.27 -32.67
CA ALA A 595 28.62 35.22 -31.58
C ALA A 595 28.66 33.82 -30.96
N LEU A 596 28.08 33.67 -29.77
CA LEU A 596 27.92 32.36 -29.16
C LEU A 596 27.07 31.43 -30.02
N PRO A 597 27.46 30.17 -30.23
CA PRO A 597 26.67 29.22 -30.98
C PRO A 597 25.31 29.00 -30.37
N LYS A 598 24.29 28.81 -31.19
CA LYS A 598 22.96 28.43 -30.72
C LYS A 598 22.91 26.93 -30.48
N GLY A 599 22.15 26.52 -29.47
CA GLY A 599 21.94 25.12 -29.18
C GLY A 599 23.03 24.48 -28.34
N ILE A 600 23.74 25.24 -27.51
CA ILE A 600 24.69 24.69 -26.54
C ILE A 600 23.91 23.82 -25.56
N PRO A 601 24.32 22.54 -25.37
CA PRO A 601 23.66 21.65 -24.40
C PRO A 601 23.67 22.22 -23.00
N LYS A 602 22.58 22.06 -22.26
CA LYS A 602 22.47 22.59 -20.89
C LYS A 602 23.36 21.86 -19.88
N ASP A 603 23.77 20.63 -20.22
CA ASP A 603 24.61 19.78 -19.39
C ASP A 603 26.11 19.98 -19.64
N VAL A 604 26.49 20.97 -20.44
CA VAL A 604 27.90 21.23 -20.77
C VAL A 604 28.69 21.58 -19.50
N THR A 605 29.81 20.90 -19.32
CA THR A 605 30.74 21.15 -18.19
C THR A 605 31.98 21.90 -18.63
N GLU A 606 32.31 21.89 -19.92
CA GLU A 606 33.45 22.61 -20.50
C GLU A 606 33.03 23.14 -21.87
N LEU A 607 33.21 24.48 -22.09
CA LEU A 607 32.87 25.20 -23.31
C LEU A 607 34.06 25.94 -23.89
#